data_5a0b0ed49fb822f292da9b1f604f8dde
#
_entry.id   5a0b0ed49fb822f292da9b1f604f8dde
#
_cell.length_a   1.000
_cell.length_b   1.000
_cell.length_c   1.000
_cell.angle_alpha   90.00
_cell.angle_beta   90.00
_cell.angle_gamma   90.00
#
_symmetry.space_group_name_H-M   'P 1'
#
loop_
_entity.id
_entity.type
_entity.pdbx_description
1 polymer ?
#
loop_
_entity_poly.entity_id
_entity_poly.type
_entity_poly.pdbx_seq_one_letter_code
_entity_poly.pdbx_strand_id
1 'polypeptide(L)'
;RQSFTEYDRNVYNAVASLYVYGDPSHIVTPAMVYRAMTGLTDAEKPTAGQLAAVARSLDKMRFIRARIDCTEELKMRHITLNSQQINNGEIDTSLLMAEAVKVKAGGQTVKAYHILKVPILYEYAAAVKQVLTVSASTLDIKELNPDGSAGARLPNTESRILIKGYLIRRIEGMKGKNKLNNPVVALYDYQRDGETHYGLYSITGKVDPTREEMRRIREDAEKMLAYWKATGYITDYEVQTQGKKITGFKITAYA
;
A
#
# COMPACT_ATOMS: atom_id res chain seq x y z
N ARG A 1 14.69 14.92 9.84
CA ARG A 1 13.87 13.73 10.19
C ARG A 1 13.42 13.04 8.89
N GLN A 2 13.76 11.78 8.70
CA GLN A 2 13.21 11.00 7.57
C GLN A 2 11.78 10.57 7.95
N SER A 3 10.78 11.08 7.20
CA SER A 3 9.39 10.69 7.40
C SER A 3 9.07 9.40 6.65
N PHE A 4 8.22 8.57 7.24
CA PHE A 4 7.63 7.39 6.58
C PHE A 4 6.59 7.87 5.56
N THR A 5 6.82 7.58 4.28
CA THR A 5 5.99 8.06 3.16
C THR A 5 4.97 7.00 2.72
N GLU A 6 4.00 7.39 1.88
CA GLU A 6 3.09 6.43 1.25
C GLU A 6 3.82 5.41 0.35
N TYR A 7 4.92 5.82 -0.29
CA TYR A 7 5.76 4.89 -1.04
C TYR A 7 6.39 3.84 -0.10
N ASP A 8 6.95 4.28 1.02
CA ASP A 8 7.51 3.37 2.03
C ASP A 8 6.45 2.41 2.57
N ARG A 9 5.22 2.86 2.74
CA ARG A 9 4.09 2.02 3.14
C ARG A 9 3.82 0.90 2.12
N ASN A 10 3.82 1.22 0.83
CA ASN A 10 3.64 0.21 -0.21
C ASN A 10 4.79 -0.79 -0.24
N VAL A 11 6.03 -0.32 -0.09
CA VAL A 11 7.21 -1.19 0.06
C VAL A 11 7.09 -2.07 1.30
N TYR A 12 6.68 -1.50 2.44
CA TYR A 12 6.48 -2.22 3.69
C TYR A 12 5.44 -3.33 3.57
N ASN A 13 4.29 -3.05 2.95
CA ASN A 13 3.24 -4.03 2.73
C ASN A 13 3.72 -5.18 1.82
N ALA A 14 4.51 -4.86 0.80
CA ALA A 14 5.11 -5.87 -0.08
C ALA A 14 6.11 -6.77 0.69
N VAL A 15 6.93 -6.19 1.57
CA VAL A 15 7.85 -6.96 2.44
C VAL A 15 7.05 -7.86 3.39
N ALA A 16 5.99 -7.35 4.02
CA ALA A 16 5.14 -8.14 4.90
C ALA A 16 4.49 -9.31 4.16
N SER A 17 4.01 -9.07 2.93
CA SER A 17 3.46 -10.12 2.07
C SER A 17 4.50 -11.20 1.73
N LEU A 18 5.71 -10.79 1.35
CA LEU A 18 6.82 -11.72 1.05
C LEU A 18 7.28 -12.48 2.29
N TYR A 19 7.26 -11.87 3.47
CA TYR A 19 7.59 -12.55 4.72
C TYR A 19 6.58 -13.64 5.05
N VAL A 20 5.30 -13.39 4.85
CA VAL A 20 4.21 -14.31 5.24
C VAL A 20 3.96 -15.40 4.19
N TYR A 21 4.03 -15.04 2.91
CA TYR A 21 3.63 -15.91 1.80
C TYR A 21 4.79 -16.28 0.86
N GLY A 22 5.97 -15.73 1.08
CA GLY A 22 7.15 -15.96 0.25
C GLY A 22 8.01 -17.13 0.70
N ASP A 23 9.28 -17.07 0.34
CA ASP A 23 10.27 -18.09 0.67
C ASP A 23 10.58 -18.11 2.19
N PRO A 24 10.64 -19.27 2.84
CA PRO A 24 10.94 -19.40 4.28
C PRO A 24 12.31 -18.84 4.72
N SER A 25 13.24 -18.62 3.79
CA SER A 25 14.51 -17.95 4.11
C SER A 25 14.34 -16.48 4.52
N HIS A 26 13.18 -15.90 4.23
CA HIS A 26 12.88 -14.48 4.43
C HIS A 26 13.93 -13.52 3.84
N ILE A 27 14.66 -13.97 2.81
CA ILE A 27 15.60 -13.15 2.05
C ILE A 27 14.85 -12.54 0.88
N VAL A 28 14.78 -11.20 0.86
CA VAL A 28 14.09 -10.46 -0.20
C VAL A 28 15.06 -9.56 -0.96
N THR A 29 14.93 -9.50 -2.27
CA THR A 29 15.64 -8.55 -3.12
C THR A 29 14.75 -7.35 -3.45
N PRO A 30 15.30 -6.18 -3.79
CA PRO A 30 14.50 -5.07 -4.28
C PRO A 30 13.60 -5.42 -5.46
N ALA A 31 14.02 -6.36 -6.32
CA ALA A 31 13.23 -6.83 -7.45
C ALA A 31 11.98 -7.62 -7.00
N MET A 32 12.14 -8.53 -6.03
CA MET A 32 11.01 -9.28 -5.45
C MET A 32 10.01 -8.33 -4.80
N VAL A 33 10.49 -7.39 -4.00
CA VAL A 33 9.64 -6.39 -3.34
C VAL A 33 8.91 -5.52 -4.37
N TYR A 34 9.60 -5.06 -5.42
CA TYR A 34 8.97 -4.27 -6.47
C TYR A 34 7.88 -5.05 -7.21
N ARG A 35 8.12 -6.32 -7.53
CA ARG A 35 7.12 -7.19 -8.15
C ARG A 35 5.90 -7.40 -7.24
N ALA A 36 6.12 -7.71 -5.97
CA ALA A 36 5.04 -7.87 -5.00
C ALA A 36 4.20 -6.59 -4.84
N MET A 37 4.84 -5.41 -4.91
CA MET A 37 4.18 -4.11 -4.83
C MET A 37 3.37 -3.76 -6.08
N THR A 38 3.78 -4.24 -7.25
CA THR A 38 3.24 -3.79 -8.54
C THR A 38 2.46 -4.83 -9.32
N GLY A 39 2.53 -6.11 -8.92
CA GLY A 39 1.93 -7.21 -9.66
C GLY A 39 2.71 -7.63 -10.92
N LEU A 40 3.97 -7.17 -11.07
CA LEU A 40 4.83 -7.59 -12.18
C LEU A 40 5.15 -9.09 -12.08
N THR A 41 5.15 -9.76 -13.22
CA THR A 41 5.60 -11.15 -13.35
C THR A 41 7.13 -11.25 -13.38
N ASP A 42 7.66 -12.48 -13.24
CA ASP A 42 9.10 -12.72 -13.30
C ASP A 42 9.72 -12.43 -14.67
N ALA A 43 8.90 -12.47 -15.74
CA ALA A 43 9.33 -12.14 -17.10
C ALA A 43 9.65 -10.64 -17.28
N GLU A 44 9.08 -9.77 -16.44
CA GLU A 44 9.24 -8.33 -16.52
C GLU A 44 10.34 -7.85 -15.58
N LYS A 45 11.28 -7.06 -16.12
CA LYS A 45 12.42 -6.56 -15.36
C LYS A 45 12.19 -5.13 -14.87
N PRO A 46 12.19 -4.89 -13.54
CA PRO A 46 12.22 -3.52 -13.02
C PRO A 46 13.47 -2.76 -13.48
N THR A 47 13.33 -1.47 -13.69
CA THR A 47 14.46 -0.61 -14.06
C THR A 47 15.42 -0.40 -12.88
N ALA A 48 16.67 -0.03 -13.14
CA ALA A 48 17.65 0.26 -12.09
C ALA A 48 17.16 1.36 -11.12
N GLY A 49 16.46 2.40 -11.63
CA GLY A 49 15.89 3.46 -10.81
C GLY A 49 14.80 2.97 -9.86
N GLN A 50 13.92 2.06 -10.33
CA GLN A 50 12.89 1.44 -9.51
C GLN A 50 13.49 0.57 -8.40
N LEU A 51 14.50 -0.24 -8.74
CA LEU A 51 15.22 -1.06 -7.75
C LEU A 51 15.93 -0.20 -6.71
N ALA A 52 16.57 0.89 -7.13
CA ALA A 52 17.21 1.84 -6.23
C ALA A 52 16.21 2.54 -5.31
N ALA A 53 15.01 2.88 -5.79
CA ALA A 53 13.95 3.48 -4.96
C ALA A 53 13.49 2.52 -3.86
N VAL A 54 13.23 1.25 -4.20
CA VAL A 54 12.89 0.22 -3.22
C VAL A 54 14.01 0.01 -2.22
N ALA A 55 15.26 -0.10 -2.67
CA ALA A 55 16.42 -0.30 -1.79
C ALA A 55 16.57 0.87 -0.78
N ARG A 56 16.40 2.12 -1.23
CA ARG A 56 16.41 3.29 -0.33
C ARG A 56 15.30 3.24 0.71
N SER A 57 14.09 2.81 0.32
CA SER A 57 12.97 2.64 1.24
C SER A 57 13.25 1.57 2.29
N LEU A 58 13.80 0.40 1.88
CA LEU A 58 14.18 -0.68 2.78
C LEU A 58 15.27 -0.23 3.76
N ASP A 59 16.34 0.42 3.26
CA ASP A 59 17.40 0.96 4.12
C ASP A 59 16.83 1.97 5.12
N LYS A 60 15.97 2.89 4.66
CA LYS A 60 15.32 3.87 5.54
C LYS A 60 14.52 3.21 6.66
N MET A 61 13.68 2.22 6.35
CA MET A 61 12.82 1.55 7.33
C MET A 61 13.60 0.76 8.39
N ARG A 62 14.80 0.29 8.10
CA ARG A 62 15.68 -0.35 9.08
C ARG A 62 16.15 0.59 10.19
N PHE A 63 16.19 1.90 9.93
CA PHE A 63 16.66 2.92 10.87
C PHE A 63 15.52 3.75 11.49
N ILE A 64 14.30 3.68 10.95
CA ILE A 64 13.15 4.33 11.56
C ILE A 64 12.75 3.53 12.82
N ARG A 65 12.67 4.22 13.97
CA ARG A 65 12.09 3.66 15.20
C ARG A 65 10.58 3.85 15.16
N ALA A 66 9.86 2.78 15.48
CA ALA A 66 8.42 2.80 15.67
C ALA A 66 8.12 2.65 17.16
N ARG A 67 7.31 3.56 17.68
CA ARG A 67 6.72 3.45 19.02
C ARG A 67 5.23 3.21 18.87
N ILE A 68 4.75 2.11 19.40
CA ILE A 68 3.37 1.68 19.29
C ILE A 68 2.83 1.53 20.70
N ASP A 69 1.84 2.34 21.05
CA ASP A 69 1.07 2.14 22.27
C ASP A 69 0.18 0.91 22.06
N CYS A 70 0.44 -0.14 22.83
CA CYS A 70 -0.28 -1.39 22.82
C CYS A 70 -1.10 -1.61 24.09
N THR A 71 -1.37 -0.57 24.84
CA THR A 71 -2.06 -0.61 26.13
C THR A 71 -3.43 -1.29 26.03
N GLU A 72 -4.24 -0.92 25.03
CA GLU A 72 -5.58 -1.49 24.86
C GLU A 72 -5.54 -2.98 24.48
N GLU A 73 -4.59 -3.38 23.63
CA GLU A 73 -4.39 -4.79 23.26
C GLU A 73 -3.94 -5.63 24.44
N LEU A 74 -3.07 -5.10 25.29
CA LEU A 74 -2.63 -5.78 26.51
C LEU A 74 -3.77 -5.97 27.50
N LYS A 75 -4.61 -4.95 27.68
CA LYS A 75 -5.82 -5.04 28.49
C LYS A 75 -6.82 -6.07 27.94
N MET A 76 -7.11 -6.03 26.64
CA MET A 76 -8.03 -6.97 26.00
C MET A 76 -7.56 -8.42 26.11
N ARG A 77 -6.26 -8.66 26.08
CA ARG A 77 -5.66 -9.99 26.16
C ARG A 77 -5.44 -10.47 27.60
N HIS A 78 -5.75 -9.64 28.61
CA HIS A 78 -5.52 -9.94 30.03
C HIS A 78 -4.10 -10.42 30.33
N ILE A 79 -3.09 -9.81 29.67
CA ILE A 79 -1.70 -10.19 29.85
C ILE A 79 -1.22 -9.76 31.24
N THR A 80 -0.61 -10.68 31.96
CA THR A 80 -0.09 -10.45 33.31
C THR A 80 1.43 -10.58 33.35
N LEU A 81 2.06 -9.80 34.21
CA LEU A 81 3.46 -9.95 34.58
C LEU A 81 3.56 -10.15 36.09
N ASN A 82 4.17 -11.24 36.53
CA ASN A 82 4.24 -11.60 37.96
C ASN A 82 2.86 -11.60 38.65
N SER A 83 1.84 -12.15 37.98
CA SER A 83 0.44 -12.19 38.45
C SER A 83 -0.26 -10.83 38.57
N GLN A 84 0.38 -9.74 38.12
CA GLN A 84 -0.22 -8.41 38.05
C GLN A 84 -0.68 -8.13 36.60
N GLN A 85 -1.88 -7.58 36.46
CA GLN A 85 -2.37 -7.17 35.14
C GLN A 85 -1.53 -6.01 34.60
N ILE A 86 -1.10 -6.12 33.34
CA ILE A 86 -0.41 -5.04 32.66
C ILE A 86 -1.44 -4.03 32.18
N ASN A 87 -1.35 -2.79 32.69
CA ASN A 87 -2.29 -1.72 32.39
C ASN A 87 -1.74 -0.69 31.39
N ASN A 88 -0.46 -0.81 31.03
CA ASN A 88 0.20 0.08 30.08
C ASN A 88 1.31 -0.69 29.37
N GLY A 89 1.49 -0.45 28.08
CA GLY A 89 2.56 -1.05 27.28
C GLY A 89 2.87 -0.28 26.02
N GLU A 90 4.16 -0.17 25.74
CA GLU A 90 4.70 0.44 24.53
C GLU A 90 5.70 -0.51 23.88
N ILE A 91 5.61 -0.67 22.56
CA ILE A 91 6.62 -1.35 21.76
C ILE A 91 7.51 -0.28 21.12
N ASP A 92 8.80 -0.30 21.43
CA ASP A 92 9.80 0.56 20.78
C ASP A 92 10.80 -0.32 20.01
N THR A 93 10.70 -0.32 18.69
CA THR A 93 11.50 -1.17 17.82
C THR A 93 11.81 -0.48 16.49
N SER A 94 12.70 -1.08 15.69
CA SER A 94 12.85 -0.66 14.30
C SER A 94 11.61 -1.04 13.48
N LEU A 95 11.19 -0.16 12.60
CA LEU A 95 10.02 -0.38 11.74
C LEU A 95 10.17 -1.66 10.90
N LEU A 96 11.39 -1.95 10.45
CA LEU A 96 11.76 -3.18 9.76
C LEU A 96 13.04 -3.75 10.38
N MET A 97 12.94 -4.89 11.06
CA MET A 97 14.10 -5.61 11.57
C MET A 97 14.69 -6.46 10.45
N ALA A 98 15.74 -5.95 9.81
CA ALA A 98 16.37 -6.62 8.69
C ALA A 98 17.88 -6.34 8.60
N GLU A 99 18.62 -7.30 8.07
CA GLU A 99 20.03 -7.17 7.73
C GLU A 99 20.22 -7.01 6.22
N ALA A 100 21.12 -6.11 5.82
CA ALA A 100 21.53 -6.05 4.41
C ALA A 100 22.53 -7.17 4.13
N VAL A 101 22.24 -8.00 3.16
CA VAL A 101 23.05 -9.13 2.76
C VAL A 101 23.39 -9.05 1.27
N LYS A 102 24.41 -9.76 0.83
CA LYS A 102 24.73 -9.93 -0.58
C LYS A 102 24.47 -11.38 -0.97
N VAL A 103 23.64 -11.59 -1.98
CA VAL A 103 23.35 -12.92 -2.51
C VAL A 103 23.90 -13.05 -3.94
N LYS A 104 24.33 -14.24 -4.31
CA LYS A 104 24.70 -14.55 -5.69
C LYS A 104 23.52 -15.19 -6.39
N ALA A 105 23.07 -14.60 -7.48
CA ALA A 105 21.99 -15.13 -8.31
C ALA A 105 22.38 -14.99 -9.78
N GLY A 106 22.36 -16.11 -10.54
CA GLY A 106 22.73 -16.09 -11.96
C GLY A 106 24.13 -15.55 -12.26
N GLY A 107 25.10 -15.83 -11.36
CA GLY A 107 26.49 -15.33 -11.49
C GLY A 107 26.71 -13.87 -11.07
N GLN A 108 25.64 -13.13 -10.76
CA GLN A 108 25.72 -11.75 -10.30
C GLN A 108 25.55 -11.63 -8.78
N THR A 109 26.26 -10.69 -8.16
CA THR A 109 26.05 -10.36 -6.75
C THR A 109 24.99 -9.29 -6.64
N VAL A 110 23.91 -9.58 -5.92
CA VAL A 110 22.77 -8.69 -5.75
C VAL A 110 22.62 -8.32 -4.28
N LYS A 111 22.33 -7.05 -4.00
CA LYS A 111 21.94 -6.60 -2.66
C LYS A 111 20.58 -7.20 -2.32
N ALA A 112 20.49 -7.81 -1.14
CA ALA A 112 19.26 -8.37 -0.60
C ALA A 112 19.11 -7.99 0.87
N TYR A 113 17.99 -8.35 1.47
CA TYR A 113 17.67 -8.08 2.87
C TYR A 113 17.13 -9.36 3.49
N HIS A 114 17.76 -9.80 4.57
CA HIS A 114 17.26 -10.87 5.41
C HIS A 114 16.34 -10.26 6.46
N ILE A 115 15.07 -10.57 6.41
CA ILE A 115 14.05 -10.06 7.34
C ILE A 115 14.06 -10.94 8.58
N LEU A 116 14.50 -10.39 9.70
CA LEU A 116 14.76 -11.14 10.93
C LEU A 116 13.50 -11.45 11.74
N LYS A 117 12.49 -10.59 11.61
CA LYS A 117 11.19 -10.75 12.29
C LYS A 117 10.06 -10.29 11.40
N VAL A 118 8.86 -10.79 11.67
CA VAL A 118 7.64 -10.29 11.05
C VAL A 118 7.60 -8.76 11.17
N PRO A 119 7.28 -8.03 10.08
CA PRO A 119 7.20 -6.58 10.13
C PRO A 119 6.18 -6.10 11.16
N ILE A 120 6.61 -5.24 12.10
CA ILE A 120 5.87 -4.93 13.34
C ILE A 120 4.46 -4.36 13.11
N LEU A 121 4.26 -3.49 12.10
CA LEU A 121 2.93 -2.96 11.80
C LEU A 121 2.00 -4.03 11.23
N TYR A 122 2.55 -5.03 10.51
CA TYR A 122 1.77 -6.17 10.05
C TYR A 122 1.38 -7.06 11.24
N GLU A 123 2.32 -7.37 12.14
CA GLU A 123 2.05 -8.16 13.35
C GLU A 123 0.96 -7.52 14.19
N TYR A 124 1.06 -6.20 14.41
CA TYR A 124 0.03 -5.43 15.11
C TYR A 124 -1.32 -5.48 14.40
N ALA A 125 -1.36 -5.18 13.09
CA ALA A 125 -2.59 -5.20 12.30
C ALA A 125 -3.23 -6.59 12.27
N ALA A 126 -2.43 -7.66 12.21
CA ALA A 126 -2.92 -9.03 12.26
C ALA A 126 -3.55 -9.35 13.62
N ALA A 127 -2.91 -8.90 14.72
CA ALA A 127 -3.42 -9.10 16.07
C ALA A 127 -4.80 -8.45 16.29
N VAL A 128 -5.04 -7.28 15.69
CA VAL A 128 -6.33 -6.56 15.77
C VAL A 128 -7.26 -6.86 14.59
N LYS A 129 -6.96 -7.87 13.78
CA LYS A 129 -7.77 -8.32 12.61
C LYS A 129 -8.00 -7.21 11.56
N GLN A 130 -6.99 -6.38 11.32
CA GLN A 130 -7.03 -5.29 10.35
C GLN A 130 -6.16 -5.54 9.12
N VAL A 131 -5.68 -6.76 8.91
CA VAL A 131 -4.96 -7.14 7.69
C VAL A 131 -5.95 -7.35 6.56
N LEU A 132 -5.67 -6.73 5.43
CA LEU A 132 -6.42 -6.88 4.19
C LEU A 132 -5.55 -7.62 3.18
N THR A 133 -6.11 -8.67 2.59
CA THR A 133 -5.42 -9.46 1.55
C THR A 133 -6.08 -9.20 0.20
N VAL A 134 -5.28 -8.87 -0.80
CA VAL A 134 -5.73 -8.68 -2.18
C VAL A 134 -4.98 -9.62 -3.12
N SER A 135 -5.64 -10.02 -4.21
CA SER A 135 -4.98 -10.80 -5.25
C SER A 135 -3.89 -10.00 -5.94
N ALA A 136 -2.77 -10.63 -6.28
CA ALA A 136 -1.72 -10.00 -7.08
C ALA A 136 -2.24 -9.52 -8.44
N SER A 137 -3.26 -10.19 -9.02
CA SER A 137 -3.91 -9.75 -10.25
C SER A 137 -4.60 -8.39 -10.13
N THR A 138 -5.04 -7.99 -8.94
CA THR A 138 -5.59 -6.65 -8.68
C THR A 138 -4.54 -5.55 -8.85
N LEU A 139 -3.27 -5.89 -8.70
CA LEU A 139 -2.16 -4.96 -8.88
C LEU A 139 -1.72 -4.83 -10.33
N ASP A 140 -2.07 -5.80 -11.20
CA ASP A 140 -1.75 -5.82 -12.63
C ASP A 140 -2.82 -5.11 -13.45
N ILE A 141 -2.78 -3.79 -13.48
CA ILE A 141 -3.77 -2.96 -14.17
C ILE A 141 -3.38 -2.76 -15.64
N LYS A 142 -4.36 -2.94 -16.53
CA LYS A 142 -4.21 -2.72 -17.96
C LYS A 142 -5.11 -1.58 -18.43
N GLU A 143 -4.73 -0.92 -19.50
CA GLU A 143 -5.64 -0.02 -20.20
C GLU A 143 -6.76 -0.83 -20.84
N LEU A 144 -7.95 -0.26 -20.90
CA LEU A 144 -9.04 -0.86 -21.65
C LEU A 144 -9.03 -0.32 -23.08
N ASN A 145 -9.15 -1.22 -24.05
CA ASN A 145 -9.41 -0.85 -25.43
C ASN A 145 -10.85 -0.32 -25.58
N PRO A 146 -11.19 0.37 -26.69
CA PRO A 146 -12.55 0.86 -26.92
C PRO A 146 -13.64 -0.22 -26.91
N ASP A 147 -13.29 -1.47 -27.20
CA ASP A 147 -14.18 -2.65 -27.15
C ASP A 147 -14.32 -3.26 -25.76
N GLY A 148 -13.66 -2.65 -24.73
CA GLY A 148 -13.65 -3.13 -23.37
C GLY A 148 -12.66 -4.26 -23.09
N SER A 149 -11.92 -4.75 -24.07
CA SER A 149 -10.87 -5.75 -23.86
C SER A 149 -9.65 -5.16 -23.16
N ALA A 150 -8.88 -6.03 -22.47
CA ALA A 150 -7.65 -5.61 -21.81
C ALA A 150 -6.55 -5.34 -22.85
N GLY A 151 -6.03 -4.12 -22.84
CA GLY A 151 -4.92 -3.66 -23.66
C GLY A 151 -3.55 -3.80 -22.98
N ALA A 152 -2.66 -2.85 -23.23
CA ALA A 152 -1.33 -2.83 -22.62
C ALA A 152 -1.41 -2.54 -21.13
N ARG A 153 -0.44 -3.07 -20.37
CA ARG A 153 -0.30 -2.76 -18.95
C ARG A 153 -0.05 -1.27 -18.74
N LEU A 154 -0.73 -0.69 -17.75
CA LEU A 154 -0.42 0.66 -17.29
C LEU A 154 1.00 0.69 -16.70
N PRO A 155 1.89 1.58 -17.17
CA PRO A 155 3.22 1.70 -16.60
C PRO A 155 3.19 1.99 -15.10
N ASN A 156 4.01 1.28 -14.31
CA ASN A 156 4.13 1.47 -12.87
C ASN A 156 5.00 2.67 -12.52
N THR A 157 4.51 3.89 -12.77
CA THR A 157 5.13 5.12 -12.26
C THR A 157 4.90 5.22 -10.75
N GLU A 158 5.74 6.00 -10.04
CA GLU A 158 5.58 6.21 -8.60
C GLU A 158 4.18 6.73 -8.27
N SER A 159 3.69 7.73 -8.99
CA SER A 159 2.33 8.27 -8.80
C SER A 159 1.26 7.18 -8.93
N ARG A 160 1.33 6.33 -9.97
CA ARG A 160 0.36 5.24 -10.18
C ARG A 160 0.42 4.17 -9.09
N ILE A 161 1.62 3.87 -8.58
CA ILE A 161 1.78 2.96 -7.45
C ILE A 161 1.07 3.52 -6.22
N LEU A 162 1.23 4.82 -5.95
CA LEU A 162 0.59 5.50 -4.82
C LEU A 162 -0.94 5.55 -4.97
N ILE A 163 -1.44 5.94 -6.14
CA ILE A 163 -2.87 5.97 -6.45
C ILE A 163 -3.48 4.58 -6.27
N LYS A 164 -2.88 3.55 -6.87
CA LYS A 164 -3.33 2.17 -6.78
C LYS A 164 -3.41 1.68 -5.33
N GLY A 165 -2.34 1.85 -4.57
CA GLY A 165 -2.28 1.45 -3.17
C GLY A 165 -3.33 2.16 -2.31
N TYR A 166 -3.58 3.44 -2.55
CA TYR A 166 -4.62 4.21 -1.86
C TYR A 166 -6.02 3.70 -2.19
N LEU A 167 -6.34 3.55 -3.47
CA LEU A 167 -7.64 3.08 -3.92
C LEU A 167 -7.96 1.68 -3.37
N ILE A 168 -7.01 0.75 -3.42
CA ILE A 168 -7.18 -0.60 -2.87
C ILE A 168 -7.49 -0.54 -1.38
N ARG A 169 -6.73 0.24 -0.60
CA ARG A 169 -6.99 0.38 0.83
C ARG A 169 -8.39 0.94 1.12
N ARG A 170 -8.86 1.91 0.33
CA ARG A 170 -10.20 2.48 0.47
C ARG A 170 -11.28 1.45 0.13
N ILE A 171 -11.13 0.70 -0.96
CA ILE A 171 -12.07 -0.33 -1.41
C ILE A 171 -12.12 -1.47 -0.37
N GLU A 172 -10.98 -2.07 -0.03
CA GLU A 172 -10.92 -3.21 0.88
C GLU A 172 -11.31 -2.84 2.32
N GLY A 173 -10.91 -1.68 2.80
CA GLY A 173 -11.27 -1.21 4.13
C GLY A 173 -12.78 -1.05 4.33
N MET A 174 -13.55 -1.00 3.25
CA MET A 174 -15.02 -0.92 3.31
C MET A 174 -15.68 -2.25 3.10
N LYS A 175 -15.11 -3.11 2.25
CA LYS A 175 -15.52 -4.50 2.12
C LYS A 175 -15.55 -5.17 3.51
N GLY A 176 -14.47 -5.00 4.32
CA GLY A 176 -14.34 -5.60 5.65
C GLY A 176 -15.32 -5.09 6.71
N LYS A 177 -16.04 -3.99 6.47
CA LYS A 177 -16.94 -3.40 7.49
C LYS A 177 -18.42 -3.67 7.27
N ASN A 178 -18.79 -4.49 6.28
CA ASN A 178 -20.19 -4.70 5.85
C ASN A 178 -20.96 -3.37 5.64
N LYS A 179 -20.24 -2.29 5.37
CA LYS A 179 -20.83 -0.98 5.14
C LYS A 179 -21.20 -0.89 3.67
N LEU A 180 -22.49 -1.02 3.41
CA LEU A 180 -23.13 -0.68 2.12
C LEU A 180 -22.89 0.78 1.68
N ASN A 181 -22.25 1.59 2.51
CA ASN A 181 -21.90 2.96 2.18
C ASN A 181 -20.69 2.96 1.24
N ASN A 182 -20.98 3.12 -0.02
CA ASN A 182 -20.01 3.23 -1.10
C ASN A 182 -18.94 4.27 -0.78
N PRO A 183 -17.63 3.93 -0.85
CA PRO A 183 -16.58 4.89 -0.54
C PRO A 183 -16.60 6.03 -1.51
N VAL A 184 -16.57 7.21 -0.98
CA VAL A 184 -16.14 8.37 -1.75
C VAL A 184 -14.62 8.50 -1.60
N VAL A 185 -13.92 8.40 -2.71
CA VAL A 185 -12.51 8.73 -2.81
C VAL A 185 -12.41 10.20 -3.17
N ALA A 186 -12.13 11.07 -2.19
CA ALA A 186 -11.97 12.49 -2.43
C ALA A 186 -10.69 12.77 -3.22
N LEU A 187 -10.75 13.73 -4.15
CA LEU A 187 -9.56 14.23 -4.87
C LEU A 187 -8.79 15.24 -4.02
N TYR A 188 -9.50 16.06 -3.25
CA TYR A 188 -8.96 17.11 -2.39
C TYR A 188 -8.98 16.67 -0.93
N ASP A 189 -8.12 17.27 -0.12
CA ASP A 189 -8.15 17.12 1.32
C ASP A 189 -9.43 17.72 1.89
N TYR A 190 -9.93 17.13 2.96
CA TYR A 190 -11.12 17.59 3.65
C TYR A 190 -11.00 17.39 5.16
N GLN A 191 -11.72 18.21 5.91
CA GLN A 191 -11.82 18.10 7.36
C GLN A 191 -13.04 17.25 7.73
N ARG A 192 -12.84 16.32 8.66
CA ARG A 192 -13.90 15.54 9.25
C ARG A 192 -13.55 15.20 10.70
N ASP A 193 -14.48 15.44 11.61
CA ASP A 193 -14.33 15.15 13.04
C ASP A 193 -13.04 15.76 13.67
N GLY A 194 -12.63 16.96 13.17
CA GLY A 194 -11.42 17.65 13.62
C GLY A 194 -10.10 17.13 13.01
N GLU A 195 -10.16 16.10 12.18
CA GLU A 195 -8.99 15.51 11.53
C GLU A 195 -8.92 15.86 10.04
N THR A 196 -7.70 16.03 9.54
CA THR A 196 -7.42 16.21 8.11
C THR A 196 -7.39 14.86 7.41
N HIS A 197 -8.30 14.63 6.50
CA HIS A 197 -8.29 13.48 5.60
C HIS A 197 -7.68 13.85 4.27
N TYR A 198 -6.59 13.19 3.91
CA TYR A 198 -5.87 13.47 2.68
C TYR A 198 -6.59 12.91 1.47
N GLY A 199 -6.80 13.76 0.48
CA GLY A 199 -7.33 13.39 -0.82
C GLY A 199 -6.27 12.79 -1.74
N LEU A 200 -6.73 12.34 -2.91
CA LEU A 200 -5.87 11.63 -3.86
C LEU A 200 -4.69 12.51 -4.35
N TYR A 201 -4.88 13.82 -4.47
CA TYR A 201 -3.82 14.74 -4.91
C TYR A 201 -2.68 14.82 -3.89
N SER A 202 -2.99 14.89 -2.60
CA SER A 202 -1.97 14.97 -1.54
C SER A 202 -1.23 13.64 -1.33
N ILE A 203 -1.90 12.50 -1.55
CA ILE A 203 -1.31 11.17 -1.37
C ILE A 203 -0.15 10.91 -2.35
N THR A 204 -0.18 11.52 -3.53
CA THR A 204 0.93 11.39 -4.48
C THR A 204 2.20 12.10 -4.05
N GLY A 205 2.21 12.73 -2.87
CA GLY A 205 3.39 13.37 -2.27
C GLY A 205 3.78 14.69 -2.93
N LYS A 206 2.94 15.22 -3.81
CA LYS A 206 3.18 16.51 -4.46
C LYS A 206 2.61 17.63 -3.62
N VAL A 207 3.46 18.57 -3.28
CA VAL A 207 3.05 19.84 -2.65
C VAL A 207 2.55 20.74 -3.78
N ASP A 208 1.32 21.24 -3.66
CA ASP A 208 0.66 22.13 -4.64
C ASP A 208 0.72 21.62 -6.10
N PRO A 209 0.07 20.48 -6.41
CA PRO A 209 0.11 19.92 -7.74
C PRO A 209 -0.50 20.90 -8.76
N THR A 210 0.16 21.04 -9.92
CA THR A 210 -0.34 21.85 -11.03
C THR A 210 -1.66 21.29 -11.59
N ARG A 211 -2.41 22.11 -12.34
CA ARG A 211 -3.65 21.64 -12.99
C ARG A 211 -3.44 20.43 -13.88
N GLU A 212 -2.32 20.37 -14.58
CA GLU A 212 -1.97 19.25 -15.45
C GLU A 212 -1.67 17.98 -14.65
N GLU A 213 -0.95 18.10 -13.53
CA GLU A 213 -0.70 16.98 -12.62
C GLU A 213 -1.98 16.48 -11.98
N MET A 214 -2.86 17.36 -11.52
CA MET A 214 -4.19 16.99 -11.01
C MET A 214 -5.02 16.26 -12.07
N ARG A 215 -4.97 16.71 -13.33
CA ARG A 215 -5.64 16.06 -14.44
C ARG A 215 -5.11 14.62 -14.63
N ARG A 216 -3.78 14.45 -14.67
CA ARG A 216 -3.13 13.14 -14.84
C ARG A 216 -3.43 12.19 -13.69
N ILE A 217 -3.37 12.65 -12.44
CA ILE A 217 -3.71 11.85 -11.25
C ILE A 217 -5.15 11.34 -11.34
N ARG A 218 -6.09 12.22 -11.71
CA ARG A 218 -7.50 11.86 -11.88
C ARG A 218 -7.69 10.83 -12.99
N GLU A 219 -7.09 11.07 -14.18
CA GLU A 219 -7.17 10.15 -15.32
C GLU A 219 -6.56 8.78 -15.00
N ASP A 220 -5.44 8.74 -14.28
CA ASP A 220 -4.84 7.49 -13.83
C ASP A 220 -5.75 6.74 -12.85
N ALA A 221 -6.38 7.44 -11.90
CA ALA A 221 -7.35 6.82 -10.99
C ALA A 221 -8.58 6.29 -11.75
N GLU A 222 -9.10 7.05 -12.70
CA GLU A 222 -10.25 6.66 -13.51
C GLU A 222 -9.95 5.43 -14.39
N LYS A 223 -8.77 5.36 -15.02
CA LYS A 223 -8.31 4.17 -15.75
C LYS A 223 -8.25 2.93 -14.86
N MET A 224 -7.76 3.07 -13.63
CA MET A 224 -7.71 1.96 -12.66
C MET A 224 -9.10 1.50 -12.26
N LEU A 225 -10.01 2.42 -11.95
CA LEU A 225 -11.39 2.10 -11.60
C LEU A 225 -12.14 1.45 -12.78
N ALA A 226 -11.95 1.94 -14.00
CA ALA A 226 -12.52 1.35 -15.19
C ALA A 226 -12.06 -0.10 -15.40
N TYR A 227 -10.75 -0.35 -15.26
CA TYR A 227 -10.20 -1.71 -15.36
C TYR A 227 -10.75 -2.63 -14.25
N TRP A 228 -10.82 -2.17 -13.01
CA TRP A 228 -11.36 -2.95 -11.90
C TRP A 228 -12.86 -3.24 -12.04
N LYS A 229 -13.61 -2.31 -12.62
CA LYS A 229 -15.01 -2.55 -13.00
C LYS A 229 -15.10 -3.65 -14.07
N ALA A 230 -14.30 -3.55 -15.14
CA ALA A 230 -14.29 -4.52 -16.22
C ALA A 230 -13.86 -5.92 -15.77
N THR A 231 -12.98 -6.03 -14.77
CA THR A 231 -12.51 -7.31 -14.21
C THR A 231 -13.33 -7.81 -13.03
N GLY A 232 -14.36 -7.09 -12.60
CA GLY A 232 -15.24 -7.49 -11.50
C GLY A 232 -14.65 -7.31 -10.09
N TYR A 233 -13.55 -6.58 -9.95
CA TYR A 233 -13.00 -6.25 -8.63
C TYR A 233 -13.87 -5.23 -7.89
N ILE A 234 -14.51 -4.31 -8.60
CA ILE A 234 -15.59 -3.45 -8.15
C ILE A 234 -16.80 -3.61 -9.06
N THR A 235 -17.99 -3.34 -8.56
CA THR A 235 -19.22 -3.41 -9.36
C THR A 235 -19.36 -2.20 -10.27
N ASP A 236 -19.15 -0.99 -9.73
CA ASP A 236 -19.28 0.27 -10.46
C ASP A 236 -18.53 1.41 -9.78
N TYR A 237 -18.43 2.54 -10.48
CA TYR A 237 -17.98 3.81 -9.91
C TYR A 237 -18.65 4.99 -10.62
N GLU A 238 -18.83 6.08 -9.90
CA GLU A 238 -19.41 7.32 -10.39
C GLU A 238 -18.46 8.49 -10.11
N VAL A 239 -18.28 9.37 -11.10
CA VAL A 239 -17.55 10.62 -10.92
C VAL A 239 -18.41 11.58 -10.11
N GLN A 240 -17.89 12.06 -8.99
CA GLN A 240 -18.56 13.03 -8.13
C GLN A 240 -18.18 14.46 -8.55
N THR A 241 -19.18 15.32 -8.69
CA THR A 241 -18.98 16.73 -9.09
C THR A 241 -19.65 17.69 -8.13
N GLN A 242 -19.07 18.87 -8.00
CA GLN A 242 -19.69 20.05 -7.37
C GLN A 242 -19.69 21.18 -8.39
N GLY A 243 -20.83 21.42 -9.00
CA GLY A 243 -20.91 22.27 -10.19
C GLY A 243 -20.10 21.67 -11.34
N LYS A 244 -19.17 22.45 -11.90
CA LYS A 244 -18.26 21.98 -12.97
C LYS A 244 -16.99 21.29 -12.47
N LYS A 245 -16.76 21.28 -11.14
CA LYS A 245 -15.55 20.75 -10.53
C LYS A 245 -15.74 19.27 -10.17
N ILE A 246 -14.85 18.40 -10.66
CA ILE A 246 -14.79 17.00 -10.21
C ILE A 246 -14.14 16.98 -8.82
N THR A 247 -14.80 16.36 -7.84
CA THR A 247 -14.38 16.33 -6.44
C THR A 247 -13.94 14.94 -5.96
N GLY A 248 -14.34 13.88 -6.68
CA GLY A 248 -13.98 12.53 -6.28
C GLY A 248 -14.64 11.44 -7.12
N PHE A 249 -14.54 10.23 -6.60
CA PHE A 249 -15.17 9.04 -7.15
C PHE A 249 -15.98 8.34 -6.06
N LYS A 250 -17.22 8.01 -6.33
CA LYS A 250 -18.03 7.11 -5.50
C LYS A 250 -17.90 5.70 -6.08
N ILE A 251 -17.48 4.74 -5.27
CA ILE A 251 -17.20 3.38 -5.71
C ILE A 251 -18.26 2.43 -5.17
N THR A 252 -18.84 1.58 -6.00
CA THR A 252 -19.69 0.48 -5.59
C THR A 252 -18.87 -0.80 -5.58
N ALA A 253 -18.47 -1.25 -4.38
CA ALA A 253 -17.55 -2.38 -4.23
C ALA A 253 -18.26 -3.75 -4.32
N TYR A 254 -19.58 -3.81 -4.05
CA TYR A 254 -20.42 -5.00 -4.18
C TYR A 254 -21.79 -4.64 -4.76
N ALA A 255 -22.38 -5.58 -5.50
CA ALA A 255 -23.78 -5.59 -5.84
C ALA A 255 -24.58 -6.21 -4.68
#